data_f0a1ed541122ff37b6a66eeb16960047
#
_entry.id   f0a1ed541122ff37b6a66eeb16960047
#
_cell.length_a   1.000
_cell.length_b   1.000
_cell.length_c   1.000
_cell.angle_alpha   90.00
_cell.angle_beta   90.00
_cell.angle_gamma   90.00
#
_symmetry.space_group_name_H-M   'P 1'
#
loop_
_entity.id
_entity.type
_entity.pdbx_description
1 polymer ?
#
loop_
_entity_poly.entity_id
_entity_poly.type
_entity_poly.pdbx_seq_one_letter_code
_entity_poly.pdbx_strand_id
1 'polypeptide(L)'
;VTGKPDSRVNAYRADLADSALRGRVTAERYVEGRKAVVCGPVVNLHAQPSAAAAIDTQALLGETVRVFDEAEGWSWVQLDADHYVGYVPTHQLADPVVAATHVVSAPRSFIYGEADLRSPLRYACSMGSRVTITGTQVTRGTHYSLLADGTAIIAGHLQPVSMLAADYVDVAALFLQTPYLWGGRSGLGLDCSALVQLSMMMCGQVAPRDANMQEASLGRPVDTGPANTPDFTCLQRGDLVFWQGHVAIVEDRQTILHANGHTMLVTREPLAEAIGRIAHLYGLPTSVRRPGEG
;
A
#
# COMPACT_ATOMS: atom_id res chain seq x y z
N VAL A 1 -14.91 -17.73 22.04
CA VAL A 1 -13.94 -18.56 21.30
C VAL A 1 -13.06 -17.60 20.54
N THR A 2 -11.89 -17.23 21.09
CA THR A 2 -10.91 -16.42 20.38
C THR A 2 -10.22 -17.32 19.35
N GLY A 3 -10.58 -17.19 18.09
CA GLY A 3 -9.90 -17.86 16.99
C GLY A 3 -8.41 -17.51 16.97
N LYS A 4 -7.59 -18.34 16.33
CA LYS A 4 -6.16 -18.09 16.12
C LYS A 4 -6.00 -16.75 15.37
N PRO A 5 -5.09 -15.84 15.81
CA PRO A 5 -4.86 -14.57 15.10
C PRO A 5 -4.49 -14.81 13.63
N ASP A 6 -4.88 -13.87 12.76
CA ASP A 6 -4.50 -13.93 11.35
C ASP A 6 -2.98 -13.73 11.20
N SER A 7 -2.29 -14.74 10.65
CA SER A 7 -0.83 -14.73 10.49
C SER A 7 -0.32 -13.71 9.46
N ARG A 8 -1.20 -13.20 8.60
CA ARG A 8 -0.82 -12.14 7.66
C ARG A 8 -0.49 -10.82 8.35
N VAL A 9 -1.09 -10.59 9.52
CA VAL A 9 -0.95 -9.34 10.29
C VAL A 9 -0.54 -9.55 11.76
N ASN A 10 -0.15 -10.75 12.11
CA ASN A 10 0.44 -11.06 13.41
C ASN A 10 1.69 -11.90 13.18
N ALA A 11 2.82 -11.43 13.70
CA ALA A 11 4.11 -12.09 13.46
C ALA A 11 4.27 -13.34 14.33
N TYR A 12 3.86 -14.51 13.82
CA TYR A 12 4.12 -15.81 14.44
C TYR A 12 4.26 -16.93 13.41
N ARG A 13 5.17 -17.83 13.73
CA ARG A 13 5.44 -19.13 13.10
C ARG A 13 5.46 -20.17 14.22
N ALA A 14 5.62 -21.46 13.91
CA ALA A 14 5.73 -22.50 14.93
C ALA A 14 6.99 -22.35 15.81
N ASP A 15 8.10 -21.94 15.20
CA ASP A 15 9.40 -21.77 15.84
C ASP A 15 9.56 -20.40 16.53
N LEU A 16 8.86 -19.35 16.09
CA LEU A 16 9.10 -17.98 16.52
C LEU A 16 7.83 -17.12 16.48
N ALA A 17 7.65 -16.28 17.48
CA ALA A 17 6.57 -15.28 17.50
C ALA A 17 7.03 -13.96 18.14
N ASP A 18 6.32 -12.87 17.79
CA ASP A 18 6.42 -11.61 18.53
C ASP A 18 6.06 -11.82 20.01
N SER A 19 6.86 -11.28 20.91
CA SER A 19 6.65 -11.32 22.35
C SER A 19 5.28 -10.78 22.78
N ALA A 20 4.72 -9.83 22.03
CA ALA A 20 3.37 -9.28 22.24
C ALA A 20 2.24 -10.32 22.04
N LEU A 21 2.52 -11.43 21.36
CA LEU A 21 1.56 -12.51 21.12
C LEU A 21 1.64 -13.64 22.18
N ARG A 22 2.47 -13.49 23.22
CA ARG A 22 2.59 -14.48 24.29
C ARG A 22 1.22 -14.72 24.95
N GLY A 23 0.84 -15.98 25.05
CA GLY A 23 -0.47 -16.40 25.57
C GLY A 23 -1.62 -16.35 24.54
N ARG A 24 -1.38 -15.81 23.35
CA ARG A 24 -2.35 -15.78 22.25
C ARG A 24 -2.04 -16.79 21.14
N VAL A 25 -0.76 -17.11 20.96
CA VAL A 25 -0.26 -18.12 20.01
C VAL A 25 0.74 -19.02 20.71
N THR A 26 1.01 -20.20 20.13
CA THR A 26 2.05 -21.13 20.59
C THR A 26 3.23 -21.04 19.62
N ALA A 27 4.42 -20.77 20.14
CA ALA A 27 5.69 -20.79 19.43
C ALA A 27 6.81 -21.29 20.34
N GLU A 28 7.88 -21.81 19.77
CA GLU A 28 9.05 -22.28 20.56
C GLU A 28 9.79 -21.12 21.24
N ARG A 29 9.91 -19.98 20.52
CA ARG A 29 10.57 -18.76 20.99
C ARG A 29 9.66 -17.55 20.82
N TYR A 30 9.83 -16.56 21.67
CA TYR A 30 9.20 -15.26 21.57
C TYR A 30 10.27 -14.19 21.62
N VAL A 31 10.26 -13.29 20.64
CA VAL A 31 11.25 -12.21 20.52
C VAL A 31 10.56 -10.87 20.38
N GLU A 32 11.25 -9.82 20.75
CA GLU A 32 10.87 -8.45 20.44
C GLU A 32 11.47 -8.09 19.07
N GLY A 33 10.64 -7.56 18.18
CA GLY A 33 11.11 -7.17 16.84
C GLY A 33 12.04 -5.95 16.90
N ARG A 34 13.21 -6.04 16.23
CA ARG A 34 14.14 -4.92 16.03
C ARG A 34 13.58 -3.95 15.00
N LYS A 35 13.57 -2.65 15.29
CA LYS A 35 13.17 -1.64 14.31
C LYS A 35 14.20 -1.54 13.18
N ALA A 36 13.70 -1.44 11.96
CA ALA A 36 14.48 -1.18 10.76
C ALA A 36 13.68 -0.27 9.80
N VAL A 37 14.35 0.25 8.79
CA VAL A 37 13.76 1.07 7.73
C VAL A 37 14.04 0.44 6.38
N VAL A 38 13.05 0.50 5.48
CA VAL A 38 13.20 0.06 4.09
C VAL A 38 14.08 1.05 3.34
N CYS A 39 15.21 0.58 2.81
CA CYS A 39 16.16 1.40 2.05
C CYS A 39 16.06 1.16 0.53
N GLY A 40 15.39 0.09 0.09
CA GLY A 40 15.06 -0.12 -1.32
C GLY A 40 13.90 0.76 -1.78
N PRO A 41 13.83 1.10 -3.07
CA PRO A 41 12.78 1.97 -3.60
C PRO A 41 11.37 1.37 -3.51
N VAL A 42 11.25 0.09 -3.83
CA VAL A 42 10.07 -0.76 -3.70
C VAL A 42 10.55 -2.18 -3.40
N VAL A 43 10.19 -2.72 -2.27
CA VAL A 43 10.68 -4.01 -1.77
C VAL A 43 9.53 -4.99 -1.68
N ASN A 44 9.62 -6.11 -2.38
CA ASN A 44 8.61 -7.16 -2.33
C ASN A 44 8.66 -7.90 -0.99
N LEU A 45 7.48 -8.10 -0.39
CA LEU A 45 7.28 -9.04 0.70
C LEU A 45 6.70 -10.34 0.14
N HIS A 46 7.20 -11.46 0.64
CA HIS A 46 6.82 -12.81 0.24
C HIS A 46 6.42 -13.64 1.45
N ALA A 47 5.51 -14.62 1.27
CA ALA A 47 5.18 -15.59 2.32
C ALA A 47 6.35 -16.51 2.67
N GLN A 48 7.34 -16.63 1.79
CA GLN A 48 8.51 -17.50 1.92
C GLN A 48 9.79 -16.73 1.58
N PRO A 49 10.95 -17.08 2.16
CA PRO A 49 12.23 -16.44 1.88
C PRO A 49 12.78 -16.85 0.50
N SER A 50 12.08 -16.45 -0.57
CA SER A 50 12.43 -16.80 -1.95
C SER A 50 11.97 -15.73 -2.93
N ALA A 51 12.85 -15.25 -3.78
CA ALA A 51 12.52 -14.32 -4.87
C ALA A 51 11.63 -14.96 -5.96
N ALA A 52 11.51 -16.29 -5.99
CA ALA A 52 10.60 -17.01 -6.89
C ALA A 52 9.19 -17.18 -6.32
N ALA A 53 8.97 -16.84 -5.03
CA ALA A 53 7.65 -16.86 -4.44
C ALA A 53 6.79 -15.69 -4.95
N ALA A 54 5.47 -15.86 -4.92
CA ALA A 54 4.54 -14.79 -5.26
C ALA A 54 4.74 -13.58 -4.32
N ILE A 55 4.43 -12.40 -4.84
CA ILE A 55 4.42 -11.16 -4.05
C ILE A 55 3.11 -11.12 -3.27
N ASP A 56 3.18 -10.99 -1.95
CA ASP A 56 2.01 -10.77 -1.11
C ASP A 56 1.70 -9.27 -0.97
N THR A 57 2.75 -8.47 -0.78
CA THR A 57 2.66 -7.01 -0.74
C THR A 57 4.03 -6.38 -1.05
N GLN A 58 4.10 -5.05 -1.04
CA GLN A 58 5.34 -4.28 -1.20
C GLN A 58 5.51 -3.29 -0.05
N ALA A 59 6.75 -3.10 0.39
CA ALA A 59 7.17 -2.01 1.25
C ALA A 59 7.84 -0.91 0.43
N LEU A 60 7.63 0.34 0.80
CA LEU A 60 8.15 1.50 0.09
C LEU A 60 9.36 2.10 0.83
N LEU A 61 10.22 2.78 0.10
CA LEU A 61 11.37 3.51 0.65
C LEU A 61 10.98 4.33 1.88
N GLY A 62 11.72 4.19 2.96
CA GLY A 62 11.54 4.94 4.20
C GLY A 62 10.40 4.43 5.08
N GLU A 63 9.65 3.39 4.71
CA GLU A 63 8.71 2.72 5.62
C GLU A 63 9.46 1.97 6.71
N THR A 64 8.88 1.95 7.91
CA THR A 64 9.46 1.26 9.06
C THR A 64 8.90 -0.14 9.21
N VAL A 65 9.74 -1.03 9.69
CA VAL A 65 9.41 -2.44 9.92
C VAL A 65 9.97 -2.93 11.26
N ARG A 66 9.39 -4.00 11.77
CA ARG A 66 9.98 -4.80 12.85
C ARG A 66 10.56 -6.07 12.28
N VAL A 67 11.84 -6.32 12.52
CA VAL A 67 12.57 -7.54 12.10
C VAL A 67 12.57 -8.51 13.27
N PHE A 68 12.04 -9.70 13.07
CA PHE A 68 11.96 -10.75 14.10
C PHE A 68 12.98 -11.87 13.90
N ASP A 69 13.44 -12.07 12.65
CA ASP A 69 14.38 -13.12 12.30
C ASP A 69 15.18 -12.75 11.06
N GLU A 70 16.42 -13.21 10.98
CA GLU A 70 17.29 -13.02 9.82
C GLU A 70 18.05 -14.32 9.55
N ALA A 71 17.88 -14.86 8.35
CA ALA A 71 18.56 -16.07 7.92
C ALA A 71 18.76 -16.07 6.40
N GLU A 72 19.89 -16.55 5.93
CA GLU A 72 20.19 -16.80 4.51
C GLU A 72 19.94 -15.59 3.59
N GLY A 73 20.19 -14.36 4.10
CA GLY A 73 20.00 -13.12 3.36
C GLY A 73 18.54 -12.61 3.31
N TRP A 74 17.63 -13.24 4.06
CA TRP A 74 16.23 -12.83 4.23
C TRP A 74 15.95 -12.39 5.66
N SER A 75 15.11 -11.36 5.78
CA SER A 75 14.57 -10.90 7.06
C SER A 75 13.08 -11.17 7.11
N TRP A 76 12.61 -11.79 8.22
CA TRP A 76 11.19 -11.95 8.50
C TRP A 76 10.70 -10.73 9.26
N VAL A 77 9.79 -10.00 8.65
CA VAL A 77 9.41 -8.66 9.11
C VAL A 77 7.91 -8.49 9.25
N GLN A 78 7.52 -7.48 10.02
CA GLN A 78 6.17 -6.91 10.05
C GLN A 78 6.25 -5.42 9.71
N LEU A 79 5.46 -4.95 8.77
CA LEU A 79 5.34 -3.53 8.43
C LEU A 79 4.65 -2.79 9.59
N ASP A 80 5.14 -1.60 9.95
CA ASP A 80 4.49 -0.78 10.99
C ASP A 80 3.18 -0.14 10.48
N ALA A 81 3.05 0.07 9.16
CA ALA A 81 1.93 0.79 8.56
C ALA A 81 0.59 0.03 8.60
N ASP A 82 0.62 -1.28 8.34
CA ASP A 82 -0.57 -2.14 8.22
C ASP A 82 -0.43 -3.48 8.93
N HIS A 83 0.69 -3.67 9.63
CA HIS A 83 1.06 -4.89 10.35
C HIS A 83 1.28 -6.12 9.45
N TYR A 84 1.38 -5.96 8.12
CA TYR A 84 1.56 -7.09 7.23
C TYR A 84 2.90 -7.79 7.46
N VAL A 85 2.89 -9.12 7.48
CA VAL A 85 4.03 -9.97 7.83
C VAL A 85 4.54 -10.67 6.59
N GLY A 86 5.85 -10.70 6.40
CA GLY A 86 6.46 -11.42 5.29
C GLY A 86 7.97 -11.41 5.33
N TYR A 87 8.58 -11.96 4.29
CA TYR A 87 10.02 -12.00 4.11
C TYR A 87 10.46 -10.95 3.09
N VAL A 88 11.52 -10.24 3.42
CA VAL A 88 12.21 -9.30 2.52
C VAL A 88 13.69 -9.63 2.46
N PRO A 89 14.41 -9.31 1.36
CA PRO A 89 15.86 -9.43 1.32
C PRO A 89 16.51 -8.52 2.37
N THR A 90 17.38 -9.05 3.22
CA THR A 90 17.99 -8.31 4.36
C THR A 90 18.72 -7.05 3.90
N HIS A 91 19.38 -7.07 2.75
CA HIS A 91 20.10 -5.91 2.20
C HIS A 91 19.19 -4.74 1.77
N GLN A 92 17.87 -4.92 1.75
CA GLN A 92 16.88 -3.88 1.49
C GLN A 92 16.44 -3.15 2.78
N LEU A 93 17.02 -3.52 3.91
CA LEU A 93 16.76 -2.91 5.20
C LEU A 93 18.01 -2.19 5.72
N ALA A 94 17.78 -1.10 6.44
CA ALA A 94 18.82 -0.35 7.15
C ALA A 94 18.37 -0.02 8.57
N ASP A 95 19.30 0.38 9.42
CA ASP A 95 18.96 0.88 10.75
C ASP A 95 18.24 2.23 10.63
N PRO A 96 17.23 2.52 11.45
CA PRO A 96 16.54 3.82 11.46
C PRO A 96 17.50 4.90 11.89
N VAL A 97 17.70 5.92 11.04
CA VAL A 97 18.62 7.02 11.36
C VAL A 97 17.86 8.27 11.80
N VAL A 98 16.94 8.75 10.99
CA VAL A 98 16.18 9.99 11.23
C VAL A 98 14.75 9.81 10.74
N ALA A 99 13.80 10.42 11.45
CA ALA A 99 12.40 10.43 11.01
C ALA A 99 12.26 11.16 9.66
N ALA A 100 11.46 10.60 8.76
CA ALA A 100 11.17 11.22 7.49
C ALA A 100 10.45 12.56 7.68
N THR A 101 10.85 13.57 6.92
CA THR A 101 10.23 14.90 6.93
C THR A 101 9.19 15.07 5.83
N HIS A 102 9.35 14.33 4.72
CA HIS A 102 8.50 14.40 3.53
C HIS A 102 8.10 13.04 3.01
N VAL A 103 6.99 13.03 2.27
CA VAL A 103 6.47 11.88 1.54
C VAL A 103 6.38 12.23 0.06
N VAL A 104 6.65 11.27 -0.80
CA VAL A 104 6.43 11.40 -2.24
C VAL A 104 4.93 11.44 -2.50
N SER A 105 4.44 12.53 -3.09
CA SER A 105 3.02 12.75 -3.42
C SER A 105 2.71 12.56 -4.91
N ALA A 106 3.71 12.59 -5.78
CA ALA A 106 3.55 12.19 -7.18
C ALA A 106 3.43 10.65 -7.28
N PRO A 107 2.63 10.09 -8.19
CA PRO A 107 2.51 8.63 -8.36
C PRO A 107 3.86 7.93 -8.53
N ARG A 108 4.77 8.58 -9.26
CA ARG A 108 6.17 8.13 -9.49
C ARG A 108 7.08 9.33 -9.51
N SER A 109 8.28 9.17 -8.98
CA SER A 109 9.34 10.15 -9.05
C SER A 109 10.70 9.46 -9.22
N PHE A 110 11.75 10.25 -9.37
CA PHE A 110 13.10 9.75 -9.56
C PHE A 110 14.05 10.36 -8.52
N ILE A 111 14.96 9.53 -8.02
CA ILE A 111 16.10 9.99 -7.22
C ILE A 111 17.29 10.11 -8.15
N TYR A 112 17.84 11.32 -8.22
CA TYR A 112 19.01 11.68 -9.03
C TYR A 112 20.28 11.65 -8.18
N GLY A 113 21.42 11.34 -8.80
CA GLY A 113 22.71 11.39 -8.10
C GLY A 113 23.06 12.78 -7.57
N GLU A 114 22.61 13.83 -8.27
CA GLU A 114 22.80 15.25 -7.92
C GLU A 114 21.54 16.04 -8.32
N ALA A 115 21.44 17.30 -7.89
CA ALA A 115 20.32 18.18 -8.20
C ALA A 115 20.39 18.73 -9.63
N ASP A 116 20.42 17.87 -10.62
CA ASP A 116 20.36 18.20 -12.06
C ASP A 116 19.61 17.07 -12.81
N LEU A 117 18.71 17.43 -13.73
CA LEU A 117 17.96 16.49 -14.56
C LEU A 117 18.85 15.61 -15.48
N ARG A 118 20.10 16.02 -15.71
CA ARG A 118 21.11 15.28 -16.48
C ARG A 118 22.00 14.40 -15.62
N SER A 119 21.86 14.49 -14.28
CA SER A 119 22.58 13.63 -13.35
C SER A 119 22.15 12.16 -13.52
N PRO A 120 23.04 11.20 -13.25
CA PRO A 120 22.67 9.78 -13.30
C PRO A 120 21.46 9.50 -12.41
N LEU A 121 20.49 8.79 -13.00
CA LEU A 121 19.38 8.23 -12.25
C LEU A 121 19.87 7.16 -11.27
N ARG A 122 19.47 7.26 -9.99
CA ARG A 122 19.73 6.23 -8.99
C ARG A 122 18.63 5.18 -9.04
N TYR A 123 17.37 5.58 -8.83
CA TYR A 123 16.21 4.71 -8.90
C TYR A 123 14.90 5.53 -9.03
N ALA A 124 13.84 4.85 -9.42
CA ALA A 124 12.48 5.38 -9.35
C ALA A 124 11.90 5.10 -7.95
N CYS A 125 11.11 6.04 -7.43
CA CYS A 125 10.35 5.88 -6.19
C CYS A 125 8.84 6.13 -6.44
N SER A 126 8.02 5.60 -5.54
CA SER A 126 6.57 5.62 -5.60
C SER A 126 5.99 6.69 -4.69
N MET A 127 4.77 7.15 -4.97
CA MET A 127 3.92 7.78 -3.97
C MET A 127 3.94 6.95 -2.67
N GLY A 128 3.98 7.62 -1.53
CA GLY A 128 4.07 6.98 -0.23
C GLY A 128 5.49 6.73 0.26
N SER A 129 6.51 6.75 -0.62
CA SER A 129 7.92 6.70 -0.20
C SER A 129 8.26 7.90 0.69
N ARG A 130 9.03 7.66 1.75
CA ARG A 130 9.36 8.65 2.77
C ARG A 130 10.82 9.03 2.72
N VAL A 131 11.11 10.32 2.79
CA VAL A 131 12.47 10.85 2.70
C VAL A 131 12.72 11.93 3.73
N THR A 132 14.00 12.11 4.12
CA THR A 132 14.45 13.21 4.97
C THR A 132 15.17 14.23 4.11
N ILE A 133 14.62 15.45 4.04
CA ILE A 133 15.21 16.56 3.31
C ILE A 133 16.21 17.26 4.20
N THR A 134 17.41 17.51 3.65
CA THR A 134 18.53 18.21 4.32
C THR A 134 18.79 19.59 3.73
N GLY A 135 18.24 19.89 2.56
CA GLY A 135 18.43 21.17 1.88
C GLY A 135 17.64 21.26 0.58
N THR A 136 17.82 22.37 -0.13
CA THR A 136 17.19 22.60 -1.44
C THR A 136 18.21 23.22 -2.39
N GLN A 137 18.03 22.97 -3.68
CA GLN A 137 18.85 23.55 -4.76
C GLN A 137 17.98 23.85 -5.98
N VAL A 138 18.31 24.94 -6.67
CA VAL A 138 17.67 25.25 -7.96
C VAL A 138 18.72 25.11 -9.05
N THR A 139 18.41 24.26 -10.04
CA THR A 139 19.28 24.03 -11.20
C THR A 139 18.45 24.17 -12.46
N ARG A 140 18.85 25.06 -13.37
CA ARG A 140 18.11 25.35 -14.65
C ARG A 140 16.63 25.70 -14.44
N GLY A 141 16.30 26.37 -13.33
CA GLY A 141 14.91 26.73 -12.99
C GLY A 141 14.09 25.59 -12.33
N THR A 142 14.64 24.39 -12.20
CA THR A 142 13.99 23.27 -11.49
C THR A 142 14.41 23.26 -10.02
N HIS A 143 13.44 23.14 -9.13
CA HIS A 143 13.65 23.05 -7.69
C HIS A 143 13.86 21.59 -7.27
N TYR A 144 14.93 21.31 -6.59
CA TYR A 144 15.28 20.01 -6.03
C TYR A 144 15.30 20.07 -4.50
N SER A 145 14.86 19.00 -3.87
CA SER A 145 15.11 18.68 -2.46
C SER A 145 16.32 17.76 -2.36
N LEU A 146 17.27 18.11 -1.49
CA LEU A 146 18.50 17.34 -1.26
C LEU A 146 18.26 16.33 -0.13
N LEU A 147 18.73 15.10 -0.30
CA LEU A 147 18.65 14.02 0.66
C LEU A 147 19.99 13.87 1.43
N ALA A 148 19.95 13.14 2.56
CA ALA A 148 21.10 13.02 3.45
C ALA A 148 22.32 12.31 2.81
N ASP A 149 22.10 11.48 1.81
CA ASP A 149 23.14 10.78 1.05
C ASP A 149 23.72 11.58 -0.14
N GLY A 150 23.33 12.86 -0.25
CA GLY A 150 23.74 13.74 -1.34
C GLY A 150 22.95 13.59 -2.64
N THR A 151 22.00 12.67 -2.69
CA THR A 151 21.07 12.52 -3.82
C THR A 151 20.00 13.61 -3.82
N ALA A 152 19.22 13.70 -4.89
CA ALA A 152 18.21 14.73 -5.03
C ALA A 152 16.91 14.20 -5.66
N ILE A 153 15.80 14.82 -5.31
CA ILE A 153 14.48 14.57 -5.86
C ILE A 153 13.80 15.89 -6.26
N ILE A 154 12.89 15.85 -7.23
CA ILE A 154 12.11 17.04 -7.62
C ILE A 154 11.26 17.50 -6.43
N ALA A 155 11.44 18.76 -6.02
CA ALA A 155 10.76 19.30 -4.84
C ALA A 155 9.22 19.30 -4.98
N GLY A 156 8.69 19.57 -6.18
CA GLY A 156 7.26 19.55 -6.46
C GLY A 156 6.61 18.14 -6.46
N HIS A 157 7.40 17.07 -6.33
CA HIS A 157 6.90 15.70 -6.18
C HIS A 157 6.80 15.27 -4.71
N LEU A 158 7.09 16.17 -3.78
CA LEU A 158 7.10 15.91 -2.35
C LEU A 158 6.08 16.80 -1.64
N GLN A 159 5.59 16.31 -0.52
CA GLN A 159 4.87 17.11 0.47
C GLN A 159 5.37 16.77 1.89
N PRO A 160 5.29 17.70 2.86
CA PRO A 160 5.55 17.40 4.27
C PRO A 160 4.70 16.22 4.74
N VAL A 161 5.23 15.34 5.61
CA VAL A 161 4.48 14.19 6.15
C VAL A 161 3.22 14.61 6.92
N SER A 162 3.15 15.85 7.38
CA SER A 162 1.98 16.42 8.06
C SER A 162 0.90 16.94 7.10
N MET A 163 1.19 17.06 5.80
CA MET A 163 0.22 17.50 4.80
C MET A 163 -0.52 16.28 4.27
N LEU A 164 -1.84 16.28 4.42
CA LEU A 164 -2.70 15.19 3.97
C LEU A 164 -3.51 15.64 2.75
N ALA A 165 -3.79 14.69 1.86
CA ALA A 165 -4.73 14.92 0.76
C ALA A 165 -6.17 14.97 1.32
N ALA A 166 -7.02 15.75 0.66
CA ALA A 166 -8.40 15.96 1.13
C ALA A 166 -9.35 14.82 0.74
N ASP A 167 -9.11 14.17 -0.41
CA ASP A 167 -9.99 13.13 -0.95
C ASP A 167 -9.15 11.98 -1.54
N TYR A 168 -9.33 10.78 -0.99
CA TYR A 168 -8.59 9.61 -1.44
C TYR A 168 -9.01 9.13 -2.84
N VAL A 169 -10.20 9.48 -3.31
CA VAL A 169 -10.64 9.17 -4.68
C VAL A 169 -9.83 9.99 -5.70
N ASP A 170 -9.55 11.26 -5.39
CA ASP A 170 -8.66 12.07 -6.22
C ASP A 170 -7.24 11.52 -6.23
N VAL A 171 -6.73 11.04 -5.08
CA VAL A 171 -5.43 10.37 -5.02
C VAL A 171 -5.43 9.10 -5.86
N ALA A 172 -6.48 8.27 -5.76
CA ALA A 172 -6.61 7.05 -6.56
C ALA A 172 -6.63 7.36 -8.07
N ALA A 173 -7.28 8.44 -8.48
CA ALA A 173 -7.34 8.87 -9.89
C ALA A 173 -5.96 9.24 -10.47
N LEU A 174 -4.99 9.64 -9.65
CA LEU A 174 -3.62 9.88 -10.11
C LEU A 174 -2.92 8.60 -10.62
N PHE A 175 -3.40 7.42 -10.21
CA PHE A 175 -2.85 6.13 -10.64
C PHE A 175 -3.46 5.57 -11.93
N LEU A 176 -4.37 6.30 -12.59
CA LEU A 176 -4.91 5.85 -13.88
C LEU A 176 -3.80 5.43 -14.85
N GLN A 177 -4.03 4.34 -15.57
CA GLN A 177 -3.08 3.69 -16.47
C GLN A 177 -1.84 3.07 -15.79
N THR A 178 -1.79 3.02 -14.45
CA THR A 178 -0.77 2.22 -13.77
C THR A 178 -1.06 0.73 -14.01
N PRO A 179 -0.05 -0.09 -14.37
CA PRO A 179 -0.24 -1.52 -14.56
C PRO A 179 -0.80 -2.22 -13.32
N TYR A 180 -1.67 -3.21 -13.56
CA TYR A 180 -2.07 -4.15 -12.51
C TYR A 180 -0.90 -5.08 -12.19
N LEU A 181 -0.58 -5.21 -10.90
CA LEU A 181 0.39 -6.17 -10.41
C LEU A 181 -0.19 -6.84 -9.17
N TRP A 182 -0.32 -8.17 -9.18
CA TRP A 182 -0.73 -8.92 -8.00
C TRP A 182 0.26 -8.68 -6.85
N GLY A 183 -0.22 -8.31 -5.67
CA GLY A 183 0.62 -7.93 -4.54
C GLY A 183 1.32 -6.56 -4.68
N GLY A 184 1.16 -5.88 -5.83
CA GLY A 184 1.75 -4.56 -6.06
C GLY A 184 1.13 -3.48 -5.18
N ARG A 185 1.98 -2.60 -4.61
CA ARG A 185 1.58 -1.48 -3.75
C ARG A 185 2.39 -0.22 -4.09
N SER A 186 2.63 0.02 -5.36
CA SER A 186 3.45 1.15 -5.80
C SER A 186 2.92 1.77 -7.09
N GLY A 187 3.34 3.00 -7.39
CA GLY A 187 3.06 3.65 -8.68
C GLY A 187 3.63 2.91 -9.89
N LEU A 188 4.43 1.87 -9.70
CA LEU A 188 4.96 1.00 -10.76
C LEU A 188 4.02 -0.18 -11.06
N GLY A 189 3.16 -0.54 -10.11
CA GLY A 189 2.15 -1.57 -10.24
C GLY A 189 1.32 -1.67 -8.96
N LEU A 190 0.00 -1.80 -9.11
CA LEU A 190 -0.99 -1.85 -8.03
C LEU A 190 -1.94 -3.02 -8.23
N ASP A 191 -2.35 -3.66 -7.13
CA ASP A 191 -3.58 -4.44 -7.12
C ASP A 191 -4.77 -3.60 -6.60
N CYS A 192 -5.96 -4.20 -6.58
CA CYS A 192 -7.19 -3.48 -6.26
C CYS A 192 -7.21 -2.92 -4.83
N SER A 193 -6.78 -3.71 -3.86
CA SER A 193 -6.78 -3.30 -2.44
C SER A 193 -5.62 -2.35 -2.11
N ALA A 194 -4.49 -2.45 -2.81
CA ALA A 194 -3.38 -1.50 -2.67
C ALA A 194 -3.74 -0.11 -3.22
N LEU A 195 -4.53 -0.02 -4.28
CA LEU A 195 -5.04 1.25 -4.77
C LEU A 195 -5.84 1.97 -3.68
N VAL A 196 -6.75 1.26 -2.99
CA VAL A 196 -7.51 1.78 -1.84
C VAL A 196 -6.56 2.17 -0.70
N GLN A 197 -5.68 1.25 -0.30
CA GLN A 197 -4.79 1.44 0.84
C GLN A 197 -3.85 2.63 0.66
N LEU A 198 -3.16 2.71 -0.48
CA LEU A 198 -2.20 3.78 -0.75
C LEU A 198 -2.89 5.15 -0.86
N SER A 199 -4.06 5.18 -1.47
CA SER A 199 -4.84 6.42 -1.60
C SER A 199 -5.34 6.92 -0.25
N MET A 200 -5.89 6.04 0.58
CA MET A 200 -6.32 6.37 1.94
C MET A 200 -5.14 6.80 2.84
N MET A 201 -3.99 6.14 2.70
CA MET A 201 -2.77 6.50 3.45
C MET A 201 -2.35 7.96 3.18
N MET A 202 -2.47 8.45 1.96
CA MET A 202 -2.16 9.84 1.62
C MET A 202 -3.13 10.85 2.24
N CYS A 203 -4.32 10.38 2.65
CA CYS A 203 -5.31 11.16 3.41
C CYS A 203 -5.21 10.93 4.93
N GLY A 204 -4.18 10.24 5.42
CA GLY A 204 -4.00 9.93 6.83
C GLY A 204 -4.93 8.84 7.37
N GLN A 205 -5.63 8.13 6.49
CA GLN A 205 -6.52 7.04 6.86
C GLN A 205 -5.78 5.70 6.78
N VAL A 206 -6.07 4.81 7.73
CA VAL A 206 -5.48 3.46 7.76
C VAL A 206 -6.43 2.48 7.09
N ALA A 207 -5.94 1.76 6.09
CA ALA A 207 -6.65 0.67 5.45
C ALA A 207 -5.82 -0.62 5.51
N PRO A 208 -6.43 -1.78 5.79
CA PRO A 208 -5.75 -3.06 5.70
C PRO A 208 -5.25 -3.34 4.27
N ARG A 209 -4.28 -4.25 4.16
CA ARG A 209 -3.68 -4.59 2.86
C ARG A 209 -4.64 -5.35 1.94
N ASP A 210 -5.33 -6.36 2.44
CA ASP A 210 -6.11 -7.27 1.61
C ASP A 210 -7.59 -6.87 1.51
N ALA A 211 -8.20 -7.09 0.35
CA ALA A 211 -9.60 -6.72 0.07
C ALA A 211 -10.60 -7.32 1.08
N ASN A 212 -10.41 -8.58 1.50
CA ASN A 212 -11.27 -9.20 2.51
C ASN A 212 -11.13 -8.58 3.90
N MET A 213 -9.95 -8.08 4.24
CA MET A 213 -9.74 -7.34 5.50
C MET A 213 -10.37 -5.94 5.41
N GLN A 214 -10.24 -5.29 4.25
CA GLN A 214 -10.89 -4.00 3.97
C GLN A 214 -12.40 -4.13 4.07
N GLU A 215 -12.99 -5.16 3.43
CA GLU A 215 -14.41 -5.45 3.49
C GLU A 215 -14.91 -5.65 4.93
N ALA A 216 -14.13 -6.34 5.75
CA ALA A 216 -14.48 -6.63 7.13
C ALA A 216 -14.43 -5.41 8.06
N SER A 217 -13.56 -4.42 7.79
CA SER A 217 -13.20 -3.39 8.77
C SER A 217 -13.36 -1.94 8.31
N LEU A 218 -13.35 -1.63 7.00
CA LEU A 218 -13.43 -0.25 6.55
C LEU A 218 -14.85 0.30 6.63
N GLY A 219 -15.00 1.39 7.37
CA GLY A 219 -16.21 2.18 7.45
C GLY A 219 -17.47 1.39 7.89
N ARG A 220 -18.64 1.91 7.54
CA ARG A 220 -19.93 1.27 7.83
C ARG A 220 -20.50 0.56 6.59
N PRO A 221 -21.28 -0.52 6.76
CA PRO A 221 -21.98 -1.13 5.64
C PRO A 221 -22.99 -0.16 5.03
N VAL A 222 -23.15 -0.22 3.72
CA VAL A 222 -24.21 0.49 2.98
C VAL A 222 -25.25 -0.56 2.59
N ASP A 223 -26.51 -0.29 2.96
CA ASP A 223 -27.63 -1.16 2.59
C ASP A 223 -27.97 -0.96 1.10
N THR A 224 -27.79 -2.00 0.32
CA THR A 224 -28.11 -2.05 -1.11
C THR A 224 -29.35 -2.91 -1.38
N GLY A 225 -30.12 -3.28 -0.35
CA GLY A 225 -31.28 -4.16 -0.47
C GLY A 225 -30.92 -5.65 -0.59
N PRO A 226 -31.81 -6.47 -1.14
CA PRO A 226 -31.61 -7.91 -1.21
C PRO A 226 -30.40 -8.29 -2.06
N ALA A 227 -29.59 -9.25 -1.58
CA ALA A 227 -28.33 -9.66 -2.24
C ALA A 227 -28.52 -10.19 -3.68
N ASN A 228 -29.70 -10.69 -4.04
CA ASN A 228 -30.00 -11.17 -5.40
C ASN A 228 -30.49 -10.07 -6.35
N THR A 229 -30.89 -8.90 -5.81
CA THR A 229 -31.35 -7.74 -6.57
C THR A 229 -30.87 -6.44 -5.92
N PRO A 230 -29.54 -6.23 -5.82
CA PRO A 230 -29.00 -5.06 -5.14
C PRO A 230 -29.34 -3.77 -5.90
N ASP A 231 -29.66 -2.72 -5.16
CA ASP A 231 -29.84 -1.36 -5.67
C ASP A 231 -28.62 -0.50 -5.34
N PHE A 232 -27.89 -0.09 -6.35
CA PHE A 232 -26.68 0.73 -6.22
C PHE A 232 -26.96 2.24 -6.40
N THR A 233 -28.22 2.68 -6.45
CA THR A 233 -28.57 4.12 -6.60
C THR A 233 -28.23 4.95 -5.36
N CYS A 234 -28.04 4.28 -4.20
CA CYS A 234 -27.65 4.91 -2.92
C CYS A 234 -26.14 5.20 -2.80
N LEU A 235 -25.34 4.78 -3.77
CA LEU A 235 -23.89 4.94 -3.72
C LEU A 235 -23.46 6.40 -3.79
N GLN A 236 -22.39 6.70 -3.08
CA GLN A 236 -21.77 8.02 -3.01
C GLN A 236 -20.28 7.91 -3.36
N ARG A 237 -19.70 9.04 -3.78
CA ARG A 237 -18.26 9.15 -3.98
C ARG A 237 -17.50 8.67 -2.74
N GLY A 238 -16.51 7.82 -2.94
CA GLY A 238 -15.73 7.23 -1.88
C GLY A 238 -16.34 5.97 -1.24
N ASP A 239 -17.49 5.48 -1.69
CA ASP A 239 -17.94 4.14 -1.31
C ASP A 239 -17.03 3.08 -1.93
N LEU A 240 -16.86 1.96 -1.24
CA LEU A 240 -16.09 0.82 -1.70
C LEU A 240 -17.04 -0.33 -2.02
N VAL A 241 -17.00 -0.81 -3.25
CA VAL A 241 -17.78 -1.99 -3.70
C VAL A 241 -16.86 -3.20 -3.67
N PHE A 242 -17.29 -4.26 -2.99
CA PHE A 242 -16.51 -5.49 -2.83
C PHE A 242 -17.11 -6.66 -3.60
N TRP A 243 -16.25 -7.51 -4.11
CA TRP A 243 -16.52 -8.84 -4.64
C TRP A 243 -15.57 -9.82 -3.97
N GLN A 244 -15.79 -11.11 -4.16
CA GLN A 244 -14.84 -12.10 -3.66
C GLN A 244 -13.43 -11.84 -4.22
N GLY A 245 -12.54 -11.35 -3.37
CA GLY A 245 -11.13 -11.07 -3.72
C GLY A 245 -10.91 -9.79 -4.55
N HIS A 246 -11.91 -8.90 -4.65
CA HIS A 246 -11.78 -7.66 -5.39
C HIS A 246 -12.46 -6.48 -4.69
N VAL A 247 -11.95 -5.28 -4.94
CA VAL A 247 -12.52 -4.02 -4.46
C VAL A 247 -12.40 -2.94 -5.53
N ALA A 248 -13.42 -2.08 -5.60
CA ALA A 248 -13.44 -0.88 -6.44
C ALA A 248 -13.88 0.35 -5.63
N ILE A 249 -13.37 1.51 -6.00
CA ILE A 249 -13.71 2.81 -5.42
C ILE A 249 -14.81 3.45 -6.29
N VAL A 250 -15.90 3.88 -5.68
CA VAL A 250 -16.94 4.66 -6.35
C VAL A 250 -16.44 6.09 -6.58
N GLU A 251 -16.23 6.46 -7.82
CA GLU A 251 -15.79 7.82 -8.18
C GLU A 251 -16.99 8.77 -8.26
N ASP A 252 -18.09 8.30 -8.83
CA ASP A 252 -19.40 8.96 -8.86
C ASP A 252 -20.52 7.90 -8.91
N ARG A 253 -21.78 8.34 -9.06
CA ARG A 253 -22.94 7.44 -9.05
C ARG A 253 -22.93 6.34 -10.12
N GLN A 254 -22.13 6.47 -11.15
CA GLN A 254 -22.13 5.56 -12.30
C GLN A 254 -20.76 4.96 -12.58
N THR A 255 -19.69 5.52 -12.02
CA THR A 255 -18.31 5.21 -12.35
C THR A 255 -17.56 4.69 -11.16
N ILE A 256 -16.83 3.60 -11.34
CA ILE A 256 -15.85 3.08 -10.40
C ILE A 256 -14.43 3.24 -10.93
N LEU A 257 -13.50 3.36 -10.00
CA LEU A 257 -12.05 3.36 -10.22
C LEU A 257 -11.45 2.14 -9.55
N HIS A 258 -10.73 1.32 -10.30
CA HIS A 258 -10.12 0.12 -9.75
C HIS A 258 -8.88 -0.34 -10.54
N ALA A 259 -7.95 -1.00 -9.85
CA ALA A 259 -6.93 -1.83 -10.49
C ALA A 259 -7.55 -3.20 -10.76
N ASN A 260 -7.58 -3.66 -12.01
CA ASN A 260 -8.31 -4.88 -12.36
C ASN A 260 -7.54 -5.79 -13.32
N GLY A 261 -7.78 -7.09 -13.19
CA GLY A 261 -7.16 -8.13 -14.01
C GLY A 261 -7.73 -8.25 -15.42
N HIS A 262 -8.83 -7.54 -15.75
CA HIS A 262 -9.41 -7.56 -17.09
C HIS A 262 -8.62 -6.69 -18.07
N THR A 263 -8.36 -5.44 -17.68
CA THR A 263 -7.55 -4.52 -18.47
C THR A 263 -6.06 -4.58 -18.14
N MET A 264 -5.72 -5.21 -17.02
CA MET A 264 -4.37 -5.23 -16.43
C MET A 264 -3.84 -3.81 -16.10
N LEU A 265 -4.76 -2.89 -15.76
CA LEU A 265 -4.48 -1.48 -15.47
C LEU A 265 -5.38 -0.97 -14.33
N VAL A 266 -5.03 0.20 -13.81
CA VAL A 266 -5.96 1.05 -13.07
C VAL A 266 -6.82 1.81 -14.08
N THR A 267 -8.12 1.59 -14.04
CA THR A 267 -9.07 2.18 -15.02
C THR A 267 -10.33 2.68 -14.35
N ARG A 268 -11.01 3.58 -15.05
CA ARG A 268 -12.42 3.90 -14.83
C ARG A 268 -13.29 2.92 -15.61
N GLU A 269 -14.37 2.49 -15.02
CA GLU A 269 -15.37 1.61 -15.66
C GLU A 269 -16.77 2.00 -15.19
N PRO A 270 -17.80 1.97 -16.06
CA PRO A 270 -19.17 2.11 -15.61
C PRO A 270 -19.53 0.98 -14.64
N LEU A 271 -20.09 1.32 -13.48
CA LEU A 271 -20.40 0.34 -12.41
C LEU A 271 -21.27 -0.81 -12.90
N ALA A 272 -22.30 -0.51 -13.70
CA ALA A 272 -23.21 -1.53 -14.24
C ALA A 272 -22.50 -2.52 -15.17
N GLU A 273 -21.55 -2.05 -15.98
CA GLU A 273 -20.74 -2.90 -16.88
C GLU A 273 -19.79 -3.77 -16.07
N ALA A 274 -19.12 -3.21 -15.04
CA ALA A 274 -18.26 -3.94 -14.13
C ALA A 274 -19.03 -5.06 -13.43
N ILE A 275 -20.21 -4.76 -12.86
CA ILE A 275 -21.06 -5.77 -12.20
C ILE A 275 -21.41 -6.88 -13.17
N GLY A 276 -21.90 -6.57 -14.36
CA GLY A 276 -22.28 -7.57 -15.38
C GLY A 276 -21.10 -8.46 -15.78
N ARG A 277 -19.93 -7.86 -16.02
CA ARG A 277 -18.70 -8.57 -16.41
C ARG A 277 -18.16 -9.45 -15.31
N ILE A 278 -18.07 -8.92 -14.07
CA ILE A 278 -17.50 -9.66 -12.92
C ILE A 278 -18.43 -10.78 -12.47
N ALA A 279 -19.75 -10.59 -12.58
CA ALA A 279 -20.75 -11.57 -12.13
C ALA A 279 -20.57 -12.96 -12.74
N HIS A 280 -20.10 -13.05 -13.99
CA HIS A 280 -19.86 -14.34 -14.67
C HIS A 280 -18.70 -15.14 -14.05
N LEU A 281 -17.75 -14.48 -13.36
CA LEU A 281 -16.55 -15.12 -12.81
C LEU A 281 -16.60 -15.23 -11.29
N TYR A 282 -17.10 -14.19 -10.61
CA TYR A 282 -16.98 -14.02 -9.16
C TYR A 282 -18.30 -13.73 -8.44
N GLY A 283 -19.42 -13.72 -9.17
CA GLY A 283 -20.74 -13.39 -8.61
C GLY A 283 -21.02 -11.88 -8.51
N LEU A 284 -22.15 -11.55 -7.92
CA LEU A 284 -22.53 -10.17 -7.63
C LEU A 284 -21.64 -9.58 -6.53
N PRO A 285 -21.63 -8.25 -6.35
CA PRO A 285 -20.96 -7.62 -5.21
C PRO A 285 -21.39 -8.24 -3.88
N THR A 286 -20.41 -8.52 -3.02
CA THR A 286 -20.63 -9.13 -1.70
C THR A 286 -21.09 -8.11 -0.68
N SER A 287 -20.61 -6.88 -0.78
CA SER A 287 -20.99 -5.77 0.09
C SER A 287 -20.56 -4.42 -0.48
N VAL A 288 -21.08 -3.36 0.12
CA VAL A 288 -20.61 -1.99 -0.05
C VAL A 288 -20.24 -1.43 1.30
N ARG A 289 -19.13 -0.73 1.38
CA ARG A 289 -18.66 -0.03 2.57
C ARG A 289 -18.52 1.45 2.32
N ARG A 290 -18.91 2.27 3.28
CA ARG A 290 -18.68 3.71 3.29
C ARG A 290 -17.66 4.06 4.36
N PRO A 291 -16.40 4.32 3.96
CA PRO A 291 -15.40 4.86 4.88
C PRO A 291 -15.91 6.15 5.52
N GLY A 292 -15.54 6.40 6.78
CA GLY A 292 -15.83 7.66 7.45
C GLY A 292 -15.07 8.81 6.81
N GLU A 293 -15.59 10.01 6.93
CA GLU A 293 -14.81 11.23 6.72
C GLU A 293 -13.69 11.22 7.78
N GLY A 294 -12.42 11.35 7.33
CA GLY A 294 -11.24 11.34 8.19
C GLY A 294 -11.14 12.59 9.08
#